data_3f0025728d6fa07154b4f5f34e3dad63
#
_entry.id   3f0025728d6fa07154b4f5f34e3dad63
#
_cell.length_a   1.000
_cell.length_b   1.000
_cell.length_c   1.000
_cell.angle_alpha   90.00
_cell.angle_beta   90.00
_cell.angle_gamma   90.00
#
_symmetry.space_group_name_H-M   'P 1'
#
loop_
_entity.id
_entity.type
_entity.pdbx_description
1 polymer ?
#
loop_
_entity_poly.entity_id
_entity_poly.type
_entity_poly.pdbx_seq_one_letter_code
_entity_poly.pdbx_strand_id
1 'polypeptide(L)'
;MGSMNAMDADLLTVVRGCYGAVRIRDLELTRTQRRHVASLVRTGELIAHEHGVVSLPGAERAVVLARIHGGLLSCQAAMRYYDLPFAEGSEQVHLVVSDSGRFAAVGREVIHVDRSQGSASPTCFPVQALPEALARFLRCHLQDDSPLIALDAALHDERVTAEQIRNLLRGPGSARALARLDRASDRARSPLETLARMDLHAAGLSFEDGVEIEGVGEVDLVVEGWVVVELDGYTYHCDEY
;
A
#
# COMPACT_ATOMS: atom_id res chain seq x y z
N MET A 1 32.51 23.27 -7.69
CA MET A 1 32.20 21.82 -7.62
C MET A 1 33.19 21.19 -6.64
N GLY A 2 32.78 21.03 -5.37
CA GLY A 2 33.63 20.45 -4.33
C GLY A 2 33.78 18.96 -4.57
N SER A 3 34.98 18.44 -4.49
CA SER A 3 35.29 17.01 -4.52
C SER A 3 34.58 16.33 -3.37
N MET A 4 33.62 15.45 -3.65
CA MET A 4 32.93 14.63 -2.67
C MET A 4 33.95 13.70 -2.02
N ASN A 5 34.07 13.76 -0.68
CA ASN A 5 35.04 12.95 0.07
C ASN A 5 34.60 11.47 0.05
N ALA A 6 35.52 10.51 0.02
CA ALA A 6 35.19 9.07 0.00
C ALA A 6 34.24 8.65 1.14
N MET A 7 34.35 9.30 2.30
CA MET A 7 33.46 9.05 3.46
C MET A 7 32.06 9.62 3.27
N ASP A 8 31.88 10.68 2.46
CA ASP A 8 30.59 11.26 2.07
C ASP A 8 29.84 10.31 1.15
N ALA A 9 30.56 9.77 0.15
CA ALA A 9 30.02 8.78 -0.79
C ALA A 9 29.53 7.50 -0.07
N ASP A 10 30.23 7.09 0.99
CA ASP A 10 29.87 5.92 1.79
C ASP A 10 28.54 6.15 2.54
N LEU A 11 28.39 7.26 3.28
CA LEU A 11 27.15 7.56 4.03
C LEU A 11 25.95 7.79 3.12
N LEU A 12 26.12 8.52 2.01
CA LEU A 12 25.03 8.71 1.05
C LEU A 12 24.61 7.39 0.40
N THR A 13 25.56 6.49 0.14
CA THR A 13 25.29 5.15 -0.37
C THR A 13 24.51 4.31 0.66
N VAL A 14 24.87 4.38 1.94
CA VAL A 14 24.12 3.73 3.02
C VAL A 14 22.68 4.25 3.08
N VAL A 15 22.48 5.57 3.06
CA VAL A 15 21.12 6.15 3.08
C VAL A 15 20.33 5.75 1.83
N ARG A 16 20.99 5.69 0.66
CA ARG A 16 20.37 5.20 -0.58
C ARG A 16 19.94 3.73 -0.47
N GLY A 17 20.79 2.89 0.14
CA GLY A 17 20.48 1.48 0.44
C GLY A 17 19.33 1.31 1.46
N CYS A 18 18.98 2.39 2.19
CA CYS A 18 17.82 2.45 3.09
C CYS A 18 16.59 3.07 2.42
N TYR A 19 16.47 2.99 1.10
CA TYR A 19 15.38 3.60 0.31
C TYR A 19 15.31 5.14 0.44
N GLY A 20 16.45 5.77 0.62
CA GLY A 20 16.58 7.21 0.67
C GLY A 20 16.29 7.85 2.02
N ALA A 21 15.87 7.11 3.02
CA ALA A 21 15.62 7.65 4.37
C ALA A 21 15.91 6.63 5.48
N VAL A 22 16.52 7.10 6.57
CA VAL A 22 16.89 6.25 7.70
C VAL A 22 16.93 7.04 9.01
N ARG A 23 16.66 6.38 10.14
CA ARG A 23 16.96 6.94 11.46
C ARG A 23 18.43 6.77 11.79
N ILE A 24 19.09 7.83 12.21
CA ILE A 24 20.52 7.82 12.54
C ILE A 24 20.85 6.78 13.63
N ARG A 25 19.95 6.56 14.58
CA ARG A 25 20.15 5.55 15.65
C ARG A 25 20.17 4.11 15.16
N ASP A 26 19.52 3.84 14.02
CA ASP A 26 19.41 2.51 13.42
C ASP A 26 20.66 2.19 12.57
N LEU A 27 21.57 3.16 12.45
CA LEU A 27 22.89 2.99 11.86
C LEU A 27 23.95 2.93 12.97
N GLU A 28 24.80 1.94 12.92
CA GLU A 28 25.94 1.79 13.84
C GLU A 28 27.06 2.80 13.52
N LEU A 29 26.76 4.07 13.66
CA LEU A 29 27.69 5.14 13.31
C LEU A 29 28.68 5.46 14.45
N THR A 30 29.95 5.61 14.10
CA THR A 30 30.98 6.19 14.95
C THR A 30 30.70 7.66 15.23
N ARG A 31 31.37 8.23 16.25
CA ARG A 31 31.27 9.68 16.56
C ARG A 31 31.68 10.57 15.37
N THR A 32 32.67 10.15 14.60
CA THR A 32 33.14 10.87 13.41
C THR A 32 32.08 10.85 12.32
N GLN A 33 31.48 9.70 12.03
CA GLN A 33 30.41 9.55 11.04
C GLN A 33 29.15 10.35 11.43
N ARG A 34 28.78 10.42 12.72
CA ARG A 34 27.68 11.29 13.19
C ARG A 34 27.93 12.78 12.94
N ARG A 35 29.19 13.26 13.15
CA ARG A 35 29.58 14.63 12.79
C ARG A 35 29.48 14.87 11.29
N HIS A 36 29.80 13.83 10.53
CA HIS A 36 29.78 13.89 9.08
C HIS A 36 28.33 13.98 8.55
N VAL A 37 27.39 13.20 9.10
CA VAL A 37 25.93 13.36 8.83
C VAL A 37 25.50 14.82 9.05
N ALA A 38 25.93 15.46 10.16
CA ALA A 38 25.59 16.86 10.42
C ALA A 38 26.21 17.82 9.38
N SER A 39 27.36 17.47 8.81
CA SER A 39 27.94 18.25 7.69
C SER A 39 27.11 18.11 6.42
N LEU A 40 26.72 16.87 6.05
CA LEU A 40 25.88 16.60 4.86
C LEU A 40 24.50 17.28 4.96
N VAL A 41 23.95 17.38 6.16
CA VAL A 41 22.71 18.15 6.38
C VAL A 41 22.94 19.63 6.17
N ARG A 42 24.06 20.19 6.64
CA ARG A 42 24.38 21.62 6.45
C ARG A 42 24.65 21.98 5.00
N THR A 43 25.24 21.08 4.21
CA THR A 43 25.48 21.27 2.76
C THR A 43 24.26 20.99 1.91
N GLY A 44 23.17 20.44 2.48
CA GLY A 44 21.94 20.10 1.77
C GLY A 44 21.96 18.76 1.03
N GLU A 45 23.02 17.97 1.21
CA GLU A 45 23.13 16.62 0.63
C GLU A 45 22.25 15.61 1.38
N LEU A 46 21.93 15.91 2.64
CA LEU A 46 20.90 15.24 3.43
C LEU A 46 19.91 16.25 3.98
N ILE A 47 18.67 15.83 4.16
CA ILE A 47 17.61 16.59 4.83
C ILE A 47 17.38 15.97 6.21
N ALA A 48 17.41 16.80 7.25
CA ALA A 48 17.09 16.37 8.61
C ALA A 48 15.59 16.47 8.85
N HIS A 49 15.03 15.43 9.48
CA HIS A 49 13.64 15.34 9.90
C HIS A 49 13.56 15.11 11.41
N GLU A 50 12.32 15.10 11.92
CA GLU A 50 12.04 14.81 13.32
C GLU A 50 12.54 13.39 13.71
N HIS A 51 12.71 13.20 15.01
CA HIS A 51 13.12 11.93 15.63
C HIS A 51 14.46 11.34 15.11
N GLY A 52 15.34 12.22 14.62
CA GLY A 52 16.67 11.83 14.14
C GLY A 52 16.63 11.04 12.83
N VAL A 53 15.62 11.25 12.00
CA VAL A 53 15.58 10.73 10.64
C VAL A 53 16.34 11.69 9.72
N VAL A 54 17.09 11.12 8.78
CA VAL A 54 17.68 11.85 7.66
C VAL A 54 17.24 11.22 6.36
N SER A 55 17.10 12.03 5.31
CA SER A 55 16.80 11.55 3.97
C SER A 55 17.67 12.21 2.91
N LEU A 56 17.76 11.55 1.76
CA LEU A 56 18.25 12.16 0.53
C LEU A 56 17.23 13.21 0.04
N PRO A 57 17.67 14.27 -0.64
CA PRO A 57 16.77 15.10 -1.43
C PRO A 57 16.01 14.23 -2.46
N GLY A 58 14.69 14.42 -2.55
CA GLY A 58 13.83 13.63 -3.44
C GLY A 58 13.49 12.22 -2.95
N ALA A 59 13.85 11.84 -1.71
CA ALA A 59 13.38 10.59 -1.11
C ALA A 59 11.85 10.55 -1.07
N GLU A 60 11.28 9.36 -1.28
CA GLU A 60 9.84 9.15 -1.26
C GLU A 60 9.25 9.57 0.09
N ARG A 61 8.27 10.48 0.08
CA ARG A 61 7.64 11.03 1.29
C ARG A 61 7.08 9.92 2.18
N ALA A 62 6.49 8.90 1.59
CA ALA A 62 5.90 7.79 2.33
C ALA A 62 6.97 7.04 3.14
N VAL A 63 8.14 6.78 2.55
CA VAL A 63 9.28 6.16 3.25
C VAL A 63 9.78 7.04 4.38
N VAL A 64 9.93 8.34 4.14
CA VAL A 64 10.37 9.31 5.18
C VAL A 64 9.41 9.28 6.37
N LEU A 65 8.09 9.35 6.14
CA LEU A 65 7.08 9.29 7.19
C LEU A 65 7.11 7.94 7.94
N ALA A 66 7.23 6.82 7.23
CA ALA A 66 7.37 5.51 7.86
C ALA A 66 8.60 5.47 8.79
N ARG A 67 9.73 6.05 8.37
CA ARG A 67 10.93 6.15 9.23
C ARG A 67 10.72 7.10 10.41
N ILE A 68 10.08 8.26 10.23
CA ILE A 68 9.76 9.20 11.31
C ILE A 68 8.91 8.53 12.38
N HIS A 69 7.85 7.82 12.00
CA HIS A 69 6.96 7.14 12.93
C HIS A 69 7.48 5.78 13.41
N GLY A 70 8.49 5.20 12.74
CA GLY A 70 9.01 3.86 13.03
C GLY A 70 7.99 2.78 12.74
N GLY A 71 7.14 3.03 11.75
CA GLY A 71 6.09 2.15 11.29
C GLY A 71 6.33 1.59 9.90
N LEU A 72 5.30 0.96 9.37
CA LEU A 72 5.25 0.40 8.03
C LEU A 72 4.14 1.06 7.23
N LEU A 73 4.33 1.21 5.92
CA LEU A 73 3.28 1.60 4.99
C LEU A 73 2.17 0.55 4.98
N SER A 74 0.93 1.00 4.94
CA SER A 74 -0.27 0.14 4.98
C SER A 74 -1.38 0.70 4.09
N CYS A 75 -2.50 0.01 3.97
CA CYS A 75 -3.65 0.42 3.15
C CYS A 75 -3.19 0.82 1.73
N GLN A 76 -3.68 1.96 1.18
CA GLN A 76 -3.33 2.41 -0.18
C GLN A 76 -1.82 2.59 -0.39
N ALA A 77 -1.09 3.05 0.64
CA ALA A 77 0.37 3.22 0.53
C ALA A 77 1.09 1.87 0.32
N ALA A 78 0.57 0.80 0.92
CA ALA A 78 1.06 -0.55 0.66
C ALA A 78 0.61 -1.05 -0.73
N MET A 79 -0.62 -0.76 -1.16
CA MET A 79 -1.12 -1.18 -2.49
C MET A 79 -0.26 -0.59 -3.61
N ARG A 80 0.15 0.69 -3.50
CA ARG A 80 1.11 1.30 -4.46
C ARG A 80 2.44 0.54 -4.52
N TYR A 81 2.99 0.14 -3.38
CA TYR A 81 4.22 -0.65 -3.34
C TYR A 81 4.06 -2.03 -3.99
N TYR A 82 2.90 -2.65 -3.79
CA TYR A 82 2.61 -3.96 -4.36
C TYR A 82 2.10 -3.91 -5.79
N ASP A 83 1.99 -2.73 -6.39
CA ASP A 83 1.44 -2.52 -7.74
C ASP A 83 0.04 -3.13 -7.89
N LEU A 84 -0.81 -2.90 -6.89
CA LEU A 84 -2.20 -3.32 -6.91
C LEU A 84 -3.11 -2.13 -7.20
N PRO A 85 -4.15 -2.30 -8.05
CA PRO A 85 -5.09 -1.23 -8.36
C PRO A 85 -5.95 -0.86 -7.15
N PHE A 86 -6.34 0.39 -7.06
CA PHE A 86 -7.32 0.91 -6.10
C PHE A 86 -7.87 2.25 -6.60
N ALA A 87 -9.06 2.66 -6.15
CA ALA A 87 -9.59 3.97 -6.50
C ALA A 87 -8.74 5.07 -5.82
N GLU A 88 -8.21 5.99 -6.60
CA GLU A 88 -7.48 7.13 -6.07
C GLU A 88 -8.46 8.12 -5.41
N GLY A 89 -8.23 8.50 -4.17
CA GLY A 89 -9.13 9.42 -3.46
C GLY A 89 -8.45 10.24 -2.37
N SER A 90 -7.32 9.82 -1.85
CA SER A 90 -6.65 10.50 -0.74
C SER A 90 -5.14 10.53 -0.91
N GLU A 91 -4.55 11.72 -0.76
CA GLU A 91 -3.09 11.88 -0.66
C GLU A 91 -2.54 11.47 0.72
N GLN A 92 -3.39 10.92 1.59
CA GLN A 92 -2.97 10.52 2.92
C GLN A 92 -2.09 9.28 2.86
N VAL A 93 -1.01 9.30 3.63
CA VAL A 93 -0.13 8.16 3.80
C VAL A 93 -0.58 7.37 5.02
N HIS A 94 -1.03 6.15 4.79
CA HIS A 94 -1.44 5.26 5.87
C HIS A 94 -0.26 4.46 6.39
N LEU A 95 -0.07 4.52 7.71
CA LEU A 95 1.01 3.85 8.42
C LEU A 95 0.45 2.94 9.50
N VAL A 96 1.11 1.83 9.77
CA VAL A 96 0.88 1.02 10.96
C VAL A 96 2.11 1.11 11.88
N VAL A 97 1.87 1.34 13.16
CA VAL A 97 2.90 1.44 14.19
C VAL A 97 2.57 0.51 15.37
N SER A 98 3.60 0.05 16.07
CA SER A 98 3.40 -0.79 17.27
C SER A 98 2.89 -0.02 18.49
N ASP A 99 3.18 1.28 18.56
CA ASP A 99 2.80 2.14 19.69
C ASP A 99 2.54 3.57 19.20
N SER A 100 1.33 4.09 19.48
CA SER A 100 0.92 5.45 19.13
C SER A 100 1.44 6.52 20.09
N GLY A 101 1.99 6.11 21.26
CA GLY A 101 2.28 7.05 22.36
C GLY A 101 3.45 7.98 22.13
N ARG A 102 4.19 7.86 21.02
CA ARG A 102 5.44 8.61 20.81
C ARG A 102 5.38 9.70 19.76
N PHE A 103 4.41 9.66 18.85
CA PHE A 103 4.45 10.58 17.71
C PHE A 103 3.05 11.06 17.35
N ALA A 104 2.82 12.36 17.49
CA ALA A 104 1.65 12.99 16.88
C ALA A 104 1.81 12.97 15.35
N ALA A 105 0.71 12.86 14.63
CA ALA A 105 0.70 13.02 13.18
C ALA A 105 1.25 14.40 12.80
N VAL A 106 2.23 14.43 11.89
CA VAL A 106 2.97 15.64 11.49
C VAL A 106 2.46 16.15 10.15
N GLY A 107 1.35 15.64 9.63
CA GLY A 107 0.84 16.04 8.34
C GLY A 107 -0.40 15.27 7.91
N ARG A 108 -0.46 14.91 6.63
CA ARG A 108 -1.57 14.13 6.04
C ARG A 108 -1.31 12.63 6.12
N GLU A 109 -0.96 12.12 7.31
CA GLU A 109 -0.83 10.69 7.55
C GLU A 109 -1.96 10.18 8.45
N VAL A 110 -2.36 8.93 8.21
CA VAL A 110 -3.29 8.17 9.04
C VAL A 110 -2.49 7.08 9.75
N ILE A 111 -2.47 7.13 11.09
CA ILE A 111 -1.71 6.19 11.89
C ILE A 111 -2.62 5.13 12.47
N HIS A 112 -2.37 3.89 12.12
CA HIS A 112 -2.98 2.70 12.71
C HIS A 112 -2.07 2.14 13.79
N VAL A 113 -2.64 1.68 14.89
CA VAL A 113 -1.89 1.03 15.98
C VAL A 113 -2.11 -0.47 15.92
N ASP A 114 -1.02 -1.20 15.88
CA ASP A 114 -1.02 -2.66 15.96
C ASP A 114 0.21 -3.13 16.74
N ARG A 115 -0.01 -3.56 17.98
CA ARG A 115 1.08 -3.95 18.90
C ARG A 115 1.81 -5.22 18.45
N SER A 116 1.23 -6.02 17.58
CA SER A 116 1.89 -7.20 17.01
C SER A 116 2.88 -6.86 15.89
N GLN A 117 2.80 -5.62 15.37
CA GLN A 117 3.59 -5.18 14.25
C GLN A 117 5.01 -4.80 14.67
N GLY A 118 6.01 -5.42 14.04
CA GLY A 118 7.41 -5.02 14.15
C GLY A 118 7.75 -3.77 13.34
N SER A 119 8.94 -3.20 13.57
CA SER A 119 9.53 -2.19 12.68
C SER A 119 10.31 -2.88 11.56
N ALA A 120 10.31 -2.29 10.36
CA ALA A 120 11.17 -2.77 9.28
C ALA A 120 12.64 -2.52 9.60
N SER A 121 13.52 -3.44 9.17
CA SER A 121 14.95 -3.18 9.10
C SER A 121 15.21 -1.91 8.26
N PRO A 122 16.24 -1.11 8.57
CA PRO A 122 16.59 0.06 7.77
C PRO A 122 16.79 -0.25 6.28
N THR A 123 17.35 -1.43 5.97
CA THR A 123 17.63 -1.89 4.61
C THR A 123 16.46 -2.56 3.92
N CYS A 124 15.31 -2.73 4.59
CA CYS A 124 14.08 -3.20 3.98
C CYS A 124 13.13 -2.03 3.68
N PHE A 125 12.38 -2.14 2.59
CA PHE A 125 11.31 -1.17 2.33
C PHE A 125 10.29 -1.25 3.46
N PRO A 126 9.88 -0.11 4.05
CA PRO A 126 9.04 -0.10 5.24
C PRO A 126 7.56 -0.32 4.89
N VAL A 127 7.21 -1.49 4.43
CA VAL A 127 5.84 -1.87 4.06
C VAL A 127 5.36 -3.06 4.88
N GLN A 128 4.08 -3.06 5.23
CA GLN A 128 3.40 -4.19 5.87
C GLN A 128 3.29 -5.34 4.86
N ALA A 129 3.35 -6.59 5.30
CA ALA A 129 3.13 -7.72 4.41
C ALA A 129 1.76 -7.64 3.75
N LEU A 130 1.64 -8.14 2.51
CA LEU A 130 0.46 -7.93 1.67
C LEU A 130 -0.86 -8.39 2.32
N PRO A 131 -0.95 -9.59 2.92
CA PRO A 131 -2.19 -10.03 3.55
C PRO A 131 -2.64 -9.10 4.69
N GLU A 132 -1.71 -8.66 5.54
CA GLU A 132 -1.97 -7.75 6.66
C GLU A 132 -2.38 -6.35 6.18
N ALA A 133 -1.73 -5.86 5.10
CA ALA A 133 -2.04 -4.58 4.50
C ALA A 133 -3.46 -4.57 3.89
N LEU A 134 -3.85 -5.63 3.17
CA LEU A 134 -5.19 -5.82 2.62
C LEU A 134 -6.26 -5.94 3.72
N ALA A 135 -6.01 -6.76 4.75
CA ALA A 135 -6.92 -6.90 5.88
C ALA A 135 -7.15 -5.55 6.60
N ARG A 136 -6.10 -4.72 6.71
CA ARG A 136 -6.20 -3.38 7.27
C ARG A 136 -6.93 -2.42 6.34
N PHE A 137 -6.69 -2.50 5.05
CA PHE A 137 -7.35 -1.69 4.05
C PHE A 137 -8.87 -1.94 4.06
N LEU A 138 -9.30 -3.19 4.11
CA LEU A 138 -10.71 -3.59 4.28
C LEU A 138 -11.37 -2.98 5.53
N ARG A 139 -10.63 -2.82 6.63
CA ARG A 139 -11.13 -2.22 7.87
C ARG A 139 -11.14 -0.70 7.84
N CYS A 140 -10.16 -0.10 7.20
CA CYS A 140 -9.94 1.34 7.23
C CYS A 140 -10.91 2.08 6.31
N HIS A 141 -11.10 1.60 5.10
CA HIS A 141 -11.89 2.25 4.05
C HIS A 141 -13.28 1.63 3.94
N LEU A 142 -14.14 1.87 4.94
CA LEU A 142 -15.48 1.30 4.98
C LEU A 142 -16.51 2.02 4.10
N GLN A 143 -16.14 3.16 3.50
CA GLN A 143 -17.06 4.03 2.77
C GLN A 143 -16.90 3.93 1.24
N ASP A 144 -15.86 3.24 0.76
CA ASP A 144 -15.57 3.08 -0.67
C ASP A 144 -15.18 1.64 -1.01
N ASP A 145 -15.15 1.31 -2.29
CA ASP A 145 -14.85 -0.03 -2.79
C ASP A 145 -13.37 -0.23 -3.17
N SER A 146 -12.51 0.79 -2.96
CA SER A 146 -11.06 0.69 -3.20
C SER A 146 -10.41 -0.56 -2.61
N PRO A 147 -10.75 -1.01 -1.37
CA PRO A 147 -10.17 -2.23 -0.83
C PRO A 147 -10.55 -3.49 -1.58
N LEU A 148 -11.76 -3.54 -2.18
CA LEU A 148 -12.22 -4.69 -2.98
C LEU A 148 -11.48 -4.76 -4.31
N ILE A 149 -11.26 -3.61 -4.97
CA ILE A 149 -10.49 -3.55 -6.21
C ILE A 149 -9.09 -4.16 -6.00
N ALA A 150 -8.40 -3.76 -4.92
CA ALA A 150 -7.08 -4.28 -4.61
C ALA A 150 -7.10 -5.75 -4.18
N LEU A 151 -8.14 -6.16 -3.46
CA LEU A 151 -8.28 -7.54 -2.98
C LEU A 151 -8.59 -8.49 -4.14
N ASP A 152 -9.54 -8.15 -5.02
CA ASP A 152 -9.90 -8.96 -6.18
C ASP A 152 -8.67 -9.18 -7.08
N ALA A 153 -7.93 -8.11 -7.40
CA ALA A 153 -6.69 -8.23 -8.15
C ALA A 153 -5.66 -9.13 -7.45
N ALA A 154 -5.49 -9.01 -6.13
CA ALA A 154 -4.55 -9.85 -5.39
C ALA A 154 -5.00 -11.32 -5.29
N LEU A 155 -6.31 -11.59 -5.28
CA LEU A 155 -6.87 -12.95 -5.33
C LEU A 155 -6.71 -13.55 -6.73
N HIS A 156 -7.03 -12.77 -7.77
CA HIS A 156 -6.87 -13.19 -9.17
C HIS A 156 -5.41 -13.56 -9.51
N ASP A 157 -4.46 -12.75 -9.06
CA ASP A 157 -3.03 -12.98 -9.23
C ASP A 157 -2.46 -14.09 -8.28
N GLU A 158 -3.32 -14.75 -7.51
CA GLU A 158 -2.93 -15.78 -6.52
C GLU A 158 -1.90 -15.30 -5.48
N ARG A 159 -1.80 -13.99 -5.25
CA ARG A 159 -0.84 -13.38 -4.29
C ARG A 159 -1.28 -13.54 -2.84
N VAL A 160 -2.57 -13.71 -2.62
CA VAL A 160 -3.19 -13.99 -1.32
C VAL A 160 -4.37 -14.94 -1.50
N THR A 161 -4.85 -15.53 -0.39
CA THR A 161 -6.10 -16.29 -0.36
C THR A 161 -7.13 -15.60 0.54
N ALA A 162 -8.42 -15.76 0.24
CA ALA A 162 -9.49 -15.25 1.08
C ALA A 162 -9.40 -15.77 2.52
N GLU A 163 -8.94 -17.00 2.71
CA GLU A 163 -8.73 -17.60 4.03
C GLU A 163 -7.62 -16.87 4.82
N GLN A 164 -6.49 -16.53 4.18
CA GLN A 164 -5.43 -15.75 4.82
C GLN A 164 -5.97 -14.41 5.33
N ILE A 165 -6.72 -13.69 4.49
CA ILE A 165 -7.32 -12.41 4.87
C ILE A 165 -8.35 -12.61 5.99
N ARG A 166 -9.23 -13.62 5.90
CA ARG A 166 -10.24 -13.94 6.92
C ARG A 166 -9.60 -14.21 8.28
N ASN A 167 -8.49 -14.94 8.30
CA ASN A 167 -7.74 -15.24 9.53
C ASN A 167 -7.14 -14.01 10.21
N LEU A 168 -6.89 -12.93 9.47
CA LEU A 168 -6.40 -11.65 9.98
C LEU A 168 -7.54 -10.70 10.44
N LEU A 169 -8.76 -10.94 9.98
CA LEU A 169 -9.95 -10.13 10.32
C LEU A 169 -10.59 -10.61 11.62
N ARG A 170 -9.89 -10.43 12.74
CA ARG A 170 -10.36 -10.81 14.09
C ARG A 170 -10.54 -9.59 14.98
N GLY A 171 -11.47 -9.68 15.94
CA GLY A 171 -11.72 -8.64 16.95
C GLY A 171 -12.67 -7.52 16.51
N PRO A 172 -12.75 -6.43 17.28
CA PRO A 172 -13.70 -5.33 17.04
C PRO A 172 -13.54 -4.73 15.63
N GLY A 173 -14.66 -4.41 14.99
CA GLY A 173 -14.69 -3.80 13.65
C GLY A 173 -14.48 -4.77 12.50
N SER A 174 -14.23 -6.07 12.74
CA SER A 174 -14.01 -7.05 11.68
C SER A 174 -15.28 -7.44 10.93
N ALA A 175 -16.47 -7.33 11.54
CA ALA A 175 -17.72 -7.79 10.91
C ALA A 175 -17.97 -7.13 9.55
N ARG A 176 -17.78 -5.81 9.42
CA ARG A 176 -17.93 -5.11 8.14
C ARG A 176 -16.86 -5.49 7.11
N ALA A 177 -15.62 -5.67 7.57
CA ALA A 177 -14.54 -6.11 6.70
C ALA A 177 -14.73 -7.56 6.22
N LEU A 178 -15.29 -8.45 7.07
CA LEU A 178 -15.66 -9.81 6.68
C LEU A 178 -16.81 -9.80 5.66
N ALA A 179 -17.87 -9.02 5.90
CA ALA A 179 -18.96 -8.87 4.93
C ALA A 179 -18.47 -8.34 3.57
N ARG A 180 -17.39 -7.56 3.56
CA ARG A 180 -16.74 -7.08 2.34
C ARG A 180 -15.92 -8.19 1.68
N LEU A 181 -15.13 -8.91 2.47
CA LEU A 181 -14.37 -10.08 1.99
C LEU A 181 -15.31 -11.13 1.35
N ASP A 182 -16.52 -11.32 1.87
CA ASP A 182 -17.51 -12.25 1.32
C ASP A 182 -18.03 -11.84 -0.07
N ARG A 183 -17.77 -10.58 -0.50
CA ARG A 183 -18.10 -10.08 -1.85
C ARG A 183 -16.90 -10.06 -2.79
N ALA A 184 -15.71 -10.40 -2.30
CA ALA A 184 -14.52 -10.44 -3.14
C ALA A 184 -14.59 -11.63 -4.13
N SER A 185 -13.94 -11.46 -5.27
CA SER A 185 -13.84 -12.49 -6.32
C SER A 185 -12.42 -12.62 -6.82
N ASP A 186 -12.01 -13.84 -7.11
CA ASP A 186 -10.76 -14.15 -7.82
C ASP A 186 -10.93 -14.16 -9.35
N ARG A 187 -12.17 -13.95 -9.84
CA ARG A 187 -12.49 -13.92 -11.28
C ARG A 187 -12.44 -12.53 -11.87
N ALA A 188 -12.57 -11.47 -11.07
CA ALA A 188 -12.48 -10.08 -11.54
C ALA A 188 -11.06 -9.75 -12.01
N ARG A 189 -10.89 -9.46 -13.29
CA ARG A 189 -9.61 -9.19 -13.96
C ARG A 189 -9.29 -7.70 -14.09
N SER A 190 -10.27 -6.85 -13.81
CA SER A 190 -10.12 -5.41 -13.90
C SER A 190 -10.81 -4.66 -12.76
N PRO A 191 -10.37 -3.44 -12.46
CA PRO A 191 -11.09 -2.56 -11.53
C PRO A 191 -12.55 -2.29 -11.93
N LEU A 192 -12.84 -2.24 -13.23
CA LEU A 192 -14.20 -2.00 -13.75
C LEU A 192 -15.12 -3.17 -13.43
N GLU A 193 -14.65 -4.41 -13.57
CA GLU A 193 -15.43 -5.60 -13.20
C GLU A 193 -15.76 -5.61 -11.70
N THR A 194 -14.79 -5.28 -10.83
CA THR A 194 -15.06 -5.15 -9.39
C THR A 194 -16.11 -4.08 -9.11
N LEU A 195 -16.01 -2.90 -9.73
CA LEU A 195 -16.97 -1.81 -9.53
C LEU A 195 -18.36 -2.20 -10.03
N ALA A 196 -18.46 -2.78 -11.25
CA ALA A 196 -19.73 -3.25 -11.79
C ALA A 196 -20.42 -4.29 -10.89
N ARG A 197 -19.64 -5.24 -10.35
CA ARG A 197 -20.14 -6.22 -9.37
C ARG A 197 -20.69 -5.54 -8.11
N MET A 198 -20.01 -4.50 -7.62
CA MET A 198 -20.47 -3.74 -6.44
C MET A 198 -21.75 -2.96 -6.73
N ASP A 199 -21.87 -2.35 -7.91
CA ASP A 199 -23.08 -1.64 -8.34
C ASP A 199 -24.28 -2.60 -8.51
N LEU A 200 -24.07 -3.77 -9.12
CA LEU A 200 -25.10 -4.79 -9.26
C LEU A 200 -25.56 -5.31 -7.89
N HIS A 201 -24.62 -5.58 -7.00
CA HIS A 201 -24.91 -5.99 -5.62
C HIS A 201 -25.71 -4.89 -4.88
N ALA A 202 -25.34 -3.62 -5.01
CA ALA A 202 -26.07 -2.50 -4.41
C ALA A 202 -27.48 -2.34 -5.00
N ALA A 203 -27.66 -2.64 -6.29
CA ALA A 203 -28.97 -2.67 -6.95
C ALA A 203 -29.83 -3.89 -6.59
N GLY A 204 -29.28 -4.88 -5.86
CA GLY A 204 -29.98 -6.11 -5.48
C GLY A 204 -30.20 -7.05 -6.66
N LEU A 205 -29.40 -6.95 -7.74
CA LEU A 205 -29.45 -7.83 -8.89
C LEU A 205 -28.58 -9.06 -8.66
N SER A 206 -29.05 -10.22 -9.14
CA SER A 206 -28.23 -11.43 -9.16
C SER A 206 -27.26 -11.39 -10.35
N PHE A 207 -26.05 -11.88 -10.15
CA PHE A 207 -25.05 -11.97 -11.21
C PHE A 207 -24.06 -13.10 -10.96
N GLU A 208 -23.41 -13.54 -12.02
CA GLU A 208 -22.24 -14.41 -12.02
C GLU A 208 -21.11 -13.74 -12.77
N ASP A 209 -19.87 -13.82 -12.27
CA ASP A 209 -18.67 -13.26 -12.87
C ASP A 209 -17.80 -14.35 -13.52
N GLY A 210 -17.09 -13.99 -14.61
CA GLY A 210 -16.19 -14.87 -15.35
C GLY A 210 -16.91 -16.14 -15.86
N VAL A 211 -18.02 -15.99 -16.57
CA VAL A 211 -18.87 -17.09 -17.02
C VAL A 211 -18.46 -17.57 -18.41
N GLU A 212 -18.10 -18.85 -18.52
CA GLU A 212 -17.84 -19.49 -19.81
C GLU A 212 -19.15 -19.82 -20.53
N ILE A 213 -19.37 -19.23 -21.73
CA ILE A 213 -20.53 -19.48 -22.58
C ILE A 213 -20.11 -20.32 -23.77
N GLU A 214 -20.72 -21.49 -23.96
CA GLU A 214 -20.40 -22.38 -25.07
C GLU A 214 -20.52 -21.70 -26.43
N GLY A 215 -19.46 -21.71 -27.19
CA GLY A 215 -19.39 -21.11 -28.54
C GLY A 215 -19.17 -19.58 -28.56
N VAL A 216 -19.08 -18.94 -27.40
CA VAL A 216 -18.79 -17.50 -27.25
C VAL A 216 -17.43 -17.31 -26.56
N GLY A 217 -17.17 -17.98 -25.46
CA GLY A 217 -16.02 -17.83 -24.60
C GLY A 217 -16.42 -17.30 -23.22
N GLU A 218 -15.43 -16.89 -22.45
CA GLU A 218 -15.63 -16.31 -21.12
C GLU A 218 -16.10 -14.85 -21.24
N VAL A 219 -17.21 -14.54 -20.56
CA VAL A 219 -17.78 -13.18 -20.48
C VAL A 219 -17.61 -12.62 -19.07
N ASP A 220 -17.50 -11.28 -18.95
CA ASP A 220 -17.20 -10.65 -17.67
C ASP A 220 -18.32 -10.87 -16.64
N LEU A 221 -19.56 -10.63 -17.02
CA LEU A 221 -20.72 -10.79 -16.12
C LEU A 221 -21.96 -11.35 -16.86
N VAL A 222 -22.71 -12.21 -16.17
CA VAL A 222 -24.08 -12.59 -16.56
C VAL A 222 -25.04 -12.12 -15.46
N VAL A 223 -25.93 -11.19 -15.77
CA VAL A 223 -26.87 -10.56 -14.83
C VAL A 223 -28.25 -11.18 -15.02
N GLU A 224 -28.92 -11.51 -13.91
CA GLU A 224 -30.25 -12.15 -13.87
C GLU A 224 -30.35 -13.42 -14.72
N GLY A 225 -29.21 -14.09 -14.98
CA GLY A 225 -29.12 -15.33 -15.74
C GLY A 225 -29.31 -15.21 -17.25
N TRP A 226 -29.45 -13.99 -17.80
CA TRP A 226 -29.73 -13.80 -19.23
C TRP A 226 -29.13 -12.55 -19.87
N VAL A 227 -28.66 -11.56 -19.12
CA VAL A 227 -28.00 -10.36 -19.67
C VAL A 227 -26.49 -10.54 -19.56
N VAL A 228 -25.81 -10.59 -20.69
CA VAL A 228 -24.34 -10.56 -20.75
C VAL A 228 -23.89 -9.11 -20.70
N VAL A 229 -22.91 -8.82 -19.84
CA VAL A 229 -22.26 -7.53 -19.71
C VAL A 229 -20.77 -7.71 -19.90
N GLU A 230 -20.19 -7.00 -20.86
CA GLU A 230 -18.76 -6.91 -21.12
C GLU A 230 -18.28 -5.51 -20.72
N LEU A 231 -17.15 -5.42 -20.07
CA LEU A 231 -16.61 -4.21 -19.45
C LEU A 231 -15.29 -3.80 -20.12
N ASP A 232 -15.40 -3.20 -21.28
CA ASP A 232 -14.23 -2.73 -22.04
C ASP A 232 -13.69 -1.41 -21.49
N GLY A 233 -12.44 -1.42 -21.06
CA GLY A 233 -11.73 -0.20 -20.68
C GLY A 233 -11.42 0.68 -21.89
N TYR A 234 -11.80 1.96 -21.84
CA TYR A 234 -11.59 2.93 -22.92
C TYR A 234 -10.16 3.02 -23.48
N THR A 235 -9.18 2.55 -22.76
CA THR A 235 -7.75 2.61 -23.13
C THR A 235 -7.31 1.52 -24.11
N TYR A 236 -8.08 0.46 -24.30
CA TYR A 236 -7.68 -0.68 -25.15
C TYR A 236 -8.13 -0.58 -26.60
N HIS A 237 -9.04 0.33 -26.96
CA HIS A 237 -9.63 0.42 -28.31
C HIS A 237 -9.35 1.72 -29.07
N CYS A 238 -8.47 2.61 -28.56
CA CYS A 238 -8.16 3.89 -29.26
C CYS A 238 -7.08 3.78 -30.36
N ASP A 239 -6.48 2.61 -30.58
CA ASP A 239 -5.37 2.44 -31.55
C ASP A 239 -5.77 1.78 -32.87
N GLU A 240 -7.07 1.53 -33.13
CA GLU A 240 -7.53 0.93 -34.40
C GLU A 240 -8.65 1.73 -35.09
N TYR A 241 -8.44 3.06 -35.37
CA TYR A 241 -9.17 3.76 -36.44
C TYR A 241 -8.33 4.88 -37.01
#